data_9072f0850fd2c7b21f04d71cdbba8a86
#
_entry.id   9072f0850fd2c7b21f04d71cdbba8a86
#
_cell.length_a   1.000
_cell.length_b   1.000
_cell.length_c   1.000
_cell.angle_alpha   90.00
_cell.angle_beta   90.00
_cell.angle_gamma   90.00
#
_symmetry.space_group_name_H-M   'P 1'
#
loop_
_entity.id
_entity.type
_entity.pdbx_description
1 polymer ?
#
loop_
_entity_poly.entity_id
_entity_poly.type
_entity_poly.pdbx_seq_one_letter_code
_entity_poly.pdbx_strand_id
1 'polypeptide(L)'
;MTDTLLALSTDHCRITPLFADDARALAAITDETVTSRVHFLPAPFTEADARALMAGSGGGDVFHAVRDARGLDLNGVIGVHRRVGQEYEIGYWFAARVRGKGIATEAVRAVVEALAASRPGCSIVAECHPDNERSRALLRRIGFVSTGRAGKRPGRMLMAWRAAPAYRIDVC
;
A
#
# COMPACT_ATOMS: atom_id res chain seq x y z
N MET A 1 -10.90 13.80 13.55
CA MET A 1 -10.80 12.33 13.57
C MET A 1 -9.48 11.99 12.94
N THR A 2 -8.53 11.60 13.76
CA THR A 2 -7.17 11.23 13.37
C THR A 2 -7.25 10.07 12.37
N ASP A 3 -6.74 10.29 11.15
CA ASP A 3 -6.52 9.21 10.20
C ASP A 3 -5.67 8.15 10.89
N THR A 4 -6.18 6.93 10.91
CA THR A 4 -5.62 5.86 11.74
C THR A 4 -4.27 5.46 11.18
N LEU A 5 -3.20 5.95 11.79
CA LEU A 5 -1.88 5.40 11.61
C LEU A 5 -1.92 3.94 12.08
N LEU A 6 -1.73 3.01 11.17
CA LEU A 6 -1.70 1.59 11.47
C LEU A 6 -0.34 1.21 12.04
N ALA A 7 -0.35 0.50 13.16
CA ALA A 7 0.83 -0.18 13.69
C ALA A 7 0.51 -1.67 13.72
N LEU A 8 1.09 -2.43 12.79
CA LEU A 8 0.81 -3.84 12.59
C LEU A 8 2.10 -4.64 12.63
N SER A 9 2.01 -5.88 13.09
CA SER A 9 3.09 -6.86 13.02
C SER A 9 2.56 -8.13 12.36
N THR A 10 3.36 -8.68 11.47
CA THR A 10 3.13 -9.94 10.80
C THR A 10 4.33 -10.86 11.04
N ASP A 11 4.35 -12.05 10.45
CA ASP A 11 5.45 -12.99 10.65
C ASP A 11 6.80 -12.45 10.15
N HIS A 12 6.79 -11.69 9.04
CA HIS A 12 8.01 -11.25 8.38
C HIS A 12 8.17 -9.73 8.32
N CYS A 13 7.18 -8.94 8.72
CA CYS A 13 7.30 -7.49 8.65
C CYS A 13 6.56 -6.75 9.77
N ARG A 14 7.00 -5.52 10.01
CA ARG A 14 6.32 -4.53 10.82
C ARG A 14 5.89 -3.36 9.95
N ILE A 15 4.66 -2.91 10.16
CA ILE A 15 4.08 -1.76 9.47
C ILE A 15 3.92 -0.67 10.53
N THR A 16 4.58 0.45 10.31
CA THR A 16 4.63 1.57 11.25
C THR A 16 4.43 2.88 10.50
N PRO A 17 4.14 3.99 11.17
CA PRO A 17 4.26 5.29 10.53
C PRO A 17 5.66 5.50 9.93
N LEU A 18 5.76 6.32 8.89
CA LEU A 18 7.04 6.85 8.44
C LEU A 18 7.52 7.94 9.41
N PHE A 19 8.80 7.90 9.76
CA PHE A 19 9.45 8.88 10.62
C PHE A 19 10.43 9.73 9.81
N ALA A 20 10.75 10.94 10.29
CA ALA A 20 11.66 11.86 9.61
C ALA A 20 13.03 11.23 9.29
N ASP A 21 13.52 10.34 10.14
CA ASP A 21 14.78 9.62 9.97
C ASP A 21 14.74 8.57 8.84
N ASP A 22 13.56 8.21 8.37
CA ASP A 22 13.40 7.28 7.24
C ASP A 22 13.73 7.90 5.88
N ALA A 23 13.92 9.21 5.79
CA ALA A 23 14.05 9.91 4.51
C ALA A 23 15.15 9.35 3.63
N ARG A 24 16.32 9.05 4.20
CA ARG A 24 17.45 8.46 3.48
C ARG A 24 17.15 7.04 3.01
N ALA A 25 16.56 6.22 3.87
CA ALA A 25 16.18 4.85 3.54
C ALA A 25 15.07 4.82 2.49
N LEU A 26 14.10 5.73 2.58
CA LEU A 26 13.03 5.89 1.63
C LEU A 26 13.55 6.28 0.24
N ALA A 27 14.47 7.23 0.17
CA ALA A 27 15.13 7.58 -1.10
C ALA A 27 15.89 6.38 -1.69
N ALA A 28 16.59 5.61 -0.86
CA ALA A 28 17.38 4.46 -1.30
C ALA A 28 16.52 3.30 -1.88
N ILE A 29 15.28 3.11 -1.42
CA ILE A 29 14.38 2.07 -1.93
C ILE A 29 13.50 2.54 -3.09
N THR A 30 13.50 3.83 -3.39
CA THR A 30 12.66 4.44 -4.41
C THR A 30 13.49 4.71 -5.68
N ASP A 31 13.93 3.64 -6.31
CA ASP A 31 14.74 3.66 -7.53
C ASP A 31 13.90 3.94 -8.79
N GLU A 32 14.55 3.99 -9.96
CA GLU A 32 13.90 4.22 -11.25
C GLU A 32 12.79 3.20 -11.57
N THR A 33 12.94 1.96 -11.11
CA THR A 33 11.90 0.93 -11.30
C THR A 33 10.62 1.25 -10.55
N VAL A 34 10.70 2.04 -9.49
CA VAL A 34 9.57 2.56 -8.71
C VAL A 34 9.06 3.85 -9.36
N THR A 35 9.92 4.85 -9.58
CA THR A 35 9.50 6.16 -10.09
C THR A 35 8.86 6.08 -11.48
N SER A 36 9.27 5.13 -12.32
CA SER A 36 8.61 4.87 -13.60
C SER A 36 7.17 4.33 -13.49
N ARG A 37 6.78 3.83 -12.32
CA ARG A 37 5.46 3.24 -12.06
C ARG A 37 4.58 4.08 -11.14
N VAL A 38 5.17 4.87 -10.28
CA VAL A 38 4.44 5.71 -9.30
C VAL A 38 4.46 7.16 -9.78
N HIS A 39 3.38 7.57 -10.43
CA HIS A 39 3.27 8.79 -11.23
C HIS A 39 3.53 10.11 -10.49
N PHE A 40 3.38 10.16 -9.17
CA PHE A 40 3.57 11.37 -8.37
C PHE A 40 4.99 11.51 -7.78
N LEU A 41 5.82 10.50 -7.94
CA LEU A 41 7.21 10.53 -7.46
C LEU A 41 8.12 11.14 -8.53
N PRO A 42 8.94 12.13 -8.18
CA PRO A 42 9.94 12.67 -9.10
C PRO A 42 11.02 11.63 -9.41
N ALA A 43 11.67 11.79 -10.56
CA ALA A 43 12.80 10.97 -10.97
C ALA A 43 14.00 11.87 -11.34
N PRO A 44 15.13 11.74 -10.66
CA PRO A 44 15.41 10.85 -9.55
C PRO A 44 14.65 11.24 -8.26
N PHE A 45 14.36 10.27 -7.41
CA PHE A 45 13.75 10.51 -6.10
C PHE A 45 14.86 10.69 -5.05
N THR A 46 14.86 11.83 -4.40
CA THR A 46 15.92 12.24 -3.47
C THR A 46 15.46 12.17 -2.00
N GLU A 47 16.39 12.32 -1.07
CA GLU A 47 16.07 12.46 0.35
C GLU A 47 15.21 13.69 0.63
N ALA A 48 15.40 14.78 -0.10
CA ALA A 48 14.56 15.98 0.01
C ALA A 48 13.11 15.69 -0.42
N ASP A 49 12.93 14.91 -1.49
CA ASP A 49 11.60 14.48 -1.96
C ASP A 49 10.93 13.55 -0.93
N ALA A 50 11.71 12.67 -0.30
CA ALA A 50 11.22 11.81 0.77
C ALA A 50 10.72 12.64 1.98
N ARG A 51 11.46 13.67 2.39
CA ARG A 51 11.04 14.60 3.45
C ARG A 51 9.78 15.37 3.07
N ALA A 52 9.68 15.83 1.83
CA ALA A 52 8.51 16.53 1.32
C ALA A 52 7.28 15.62 1.29
N LEU A 53 7.44 14.36 0.87
CA LEU A 53 6.37 13.36 0.88
C LEU A 53 5.83 13.12 2.31
N MET A 54 6.72 12.98 3.27
CA MET A 54 6.34 12.78 4.68
C MET A 54 5.66 14.02 5.28
N ALA A 55 6.16 15.22 4.95
CA ALA A 55 5.55 16.48 5.41
C ALA A 55 4.17 16.72 4.79
N GLY A 56 3.94 16.27 3.57
CA GLY A 56 2.64 16.32 2.89
C GLY A 56 1.66 15.23 3.32
N SER A 57 2.10 14.29 4.15
CA SER A 57 1.25 13.24 4.72
C SER A 57 0.25 13.86 5.69
N GLY A 58 -1.03 13.68 5.42
CA GLY A 58 -2.13 14.28 6.18
C GLY A 58 -3.33 14.56 5.28
N GLY A 59 -4.42 15.09 5.83
CA GLY A 59 -5.60 15.45 5.04
C GLY A 59 -6.30 14.26 4.34
N GLY A 60 -6.02 13.03 4.77
CA GLY A 60 -6.59 11.82 4.19
C GLY A 60 -5.59 10.92 3.46
N ASP A 61 -4.35 11.37 3.28
CA ASP A 61 -3.27 10.59 2.71
C ASP A 61 -2.27 10.21 3.81
N VAL A 62 -2.11 8.92 4.07
CA VAL A 62 -1.21 8.39 5.10
C VAL A 62 -0.27 7.37 4.49
N PHE A 63 1.03 7.55 4.72
CA PHE A 63 2.06 6.62 4.28
C PHE A 63 2.63 5.83 5.45
N HIS A 64 2.70 4.51 5.30
CA HIS A 64 3.22 3.59 6.28
C HIS A 64 4.51 2.96 5.79
N ALA A 65 5.50 2.89 6.68
CA ALA A 65 6.72 2.12 6.45
C ALA A 65 6.44 0.62 6.60
N VAL A 66 6.91 -0.18 5.66
CA VAL A 66 7.01 -1.63 5.82
C VAL A 66 8.46 -1.96 6.13
N ARG A 67 8.69 -2.51 7.33
CA ARG A 67 10.03 -2.85 7.83
C ARG A 67 10.19 -4.36 7.90
N ASP A 68 11.42 -4.82 8.05
CA ASP A 68 11.69 -6.22 8.40
C ASP A 68 11.06 -6.59 9.76
N ALA A 69 11.04 -7.88 10.11
CA ALA A 69 10.43 -8.35 11.36
C ALA A 69 11.07 -7.75 12.62
N ARG A 70 12.36 -7.35 12.55
CA ARG A 70 13.06 -6.66 13.64
C ARG A 70 12.74 -5.18 13.71
N GLY A 71 12.09 -4.62 12.69
CA GLY A 71 11.73 -3.21 12.60
C GLY A 71 12.88 -2.27 12.23
N LEU A 72 13.98 -2.81 11.68
CA LEU A 72 15.19 -2.06 11.38
C LEU A 72 15.21 -1.56 9.92
N ASP A 73 15.09 -2.48 8.97
CA ASP A 73 15.25 -2.16 7.56
C ASP A 73 13.93 -1.76 6.91
N LEU A 74 13.91 -0.59 6.28
CA LEU A 74 12.79 -0.15 5.47
C LEU A 74 12.74 -0.95 4.16
N ASN A 75 11.69 -1.74 3.98
CA ASN A 75 11.51 -2.64 2.84
C ASN A 75 10.51 -2.12 1.81
N GLY A 76 9.64 -1.20 2.20
CA GLY A 76 8.62 -0.64 1.31
C GLY A 76 7.76 0.41 2.00
N VAL A 77 6.84 0.95 1.22
CA VAL A 77 5.84 1.91 1.68
C VAL A 77 4.46 1.49 1.20
N ILE A 78 3.48 1.67 2.06
CA ILE A 78 2.06 1.50 1.71
C ILE A 78 1.36 2.82 2.02
N GLY A 79 0.76 3.43 0.99
CA GLY A 79 -0.13 4.57 1.11
C GLY A 79 -1.58 4.13 1.29
N VAL A 80 -2.27 4.75 2.23
CA VAL A 80 -3.72 4.65 2.41
C VAL A 80 -4.29 6.04 2.18
N HIS A 81 -5.06 6.17 1.12
CA HIS A 81 -5.57 7.45 0.65
C HIS A 81 -7.09 7.47 0.79
N ARG A 82 -7.60 8.32 1.67
CA ARG A 82 -9.04 8.51 1.82
C ARG A 82 -9.58 9.28 0.62
N ARG A 83 -10.64 8.76 0.03
CA ARG A 83 -11.35 9.35 -1.09
C ARG A 83 -12.73 9.81 -0.66
N VAL A 84 -13.52 10.30 -1.60
CA VAL A 84 -14.89 10.77 -1.33
C VAL A 84 -15.73 9.63 -0.75
N GLY A 85 -16.52 9.95 0.26
CA GLY A 85 -17.33 8.96 0.98
C GLY A 85 -16.49 8.08 1.90
N GLN A 86 -16.73 6.77 1.85
CA GLN A 86 -15.99 5.76 2.62
C GLN A 86 -15.09 4.90 1.70
N GLU A 87 -14.54 5.49 0.65
CA GLU A 87 -13.61 4.82 -0.23
C GLU A 87 -12.17 5.09 0.21
N TYR A 88 -11.35 4.06 0.22
CA TYR A 88 -9.92 4.12 0.49
C TYR A 88 -9.14 3.53 -0.69
N GLU A 89 -8.18 4.28 -1.19
CA GLU A 89 -7.28 3.82 -2.25
C GLU A 89 -5.96 3.37 -1.62
N ILE A 90 -5.50 2.18 -2.00
CA ILE A 90 -4.21 1.62 -1.56
C ILE A 90 -3.20 1.78 -2.69
N GLY A 91 -2.06 2.38 -2.35
CA GLY A 91 -0.88 2.43 -3.21
C GLY A 91 0.33 1.86 -2.47
N TYR A 92 1.31 1.32 -3.19
CA TYR A 92 2.51 0.78 -2.56
C TYR A 92 3.68 0.67 -3.53
N TRP A 93 4.88 0.67 -2.96
CA TRP A 93 6.11 0.25 -3.64
C TRP A 93 7.06 -0.42 -2.66
N PHE A 94 7.94 -1.26 -3.16
CA PHE A 94 8.85 -2.06 -2.37
C PHE A 94 10.25 -2.04 -2.95
N ALA A 95 11.25 -2.11 -2.08
CA ALA A 95 12.65 -2.26 -2.43
C ALA A 95 12.86 -3.47 -3.34
N ALA A 96 13.78 -3.36 -4.28
CA ALA A 96 14.11 -4.45 -5.20
C ALA A 96 14.51 -5.74 -4.46
N ARG A 97 15.24 -5.62 -3.35
CA ARG A 97 15.75 -6.75 -2.56
C ARG A 97 14.68 -7.65 -1.94
N VAL A 98 13.45 -7.18 -1.77
CA VAL A 98 12.36 -7.98 -1.18
C VAL A 98 11.37 -8.52 -2.22
N ARG A 99 11.58 -8.24 -3.49
CA ARG A 99 10.73 -8.74 -4.58
C ARG A 99 10.79 -10.27 -4.65
N GLY A 100 9.65 -10.90 -4.89
CA GLY A 100 9.54 -12.36 -5.00
C GLY A 100 9.57 -13.12 -3.67
N LYS A 101 9.72 -12.44 -2.53
CA LYS A 101 9.81 -13.07 -1.19
C LYS A 101 8.48 -13.11 -0.43
N GLY A 102 7.38 -12.68 -1.03
CA GLY A 102 6.07 -12.67 -0.38
C GLY A 102 5.81 -11.47 0.55
N ILE A 103 6.85 -10.71 0.92
CA ILE A 103 6.78 -9.59 1.88
C ILE A 103 5.73 -8.56 1.48
N ALA A 104 5.72 -8.14 0.20
CA ALA A 104 4.75 -7.17 -0.29
C ALA A 104 3.31 -7.69 -0.16
N THR A 105 3.06 -8.96 -0.51
CA THR A 105 1.74 -9.58 -0.39
C THR A 105 1.27 -9.65 1.05
N GLU A 106 2.15 -10.04 1.96
CA GLU A 106 1.87 -10.13 3.39
C GLU A 106 1.54 -8.76 3.98
N ALA A 107 2.38 -7.76 3.72
CA ALA A 107 2.21 -6.41 4.25
C ALA A 107 0.94 -5.73 3.73
N VAL A 108 0.70 -5.76 2.41
CA VAL A 108 -0.49 -5.13 1.81
C VAL A 108 -1.77 -5.82 2.28
N ARG A 109 -1.77 -7.15 2.41
CA ARG A 109 -2.90 -7.90 2.97
C ARG A 109 -3.20 -7.45 4.39
N ALA A 110 -2.20 -7.37 5.27
CA ALA A 110 -2.38 -6.95 6.65
C ALA A 110 -2.98 -5.53 6.76
N VAL A 111 -2.54 -4.60 5.92
CA VAL A 111 -3.10 -3.24 5.87
C VAL A 111 -4.54 -3.24 5.40
N VAL A 112 -4.87 -3.97 4.34
CA VAL A 112 -6.23 -4.05 3.79
C VAL A 112 -7.19 -4.66 4.80
N GLU A 113 -6.82 -5.76 5.45
CA GLU A 113 -7.64 -6.42 6.47
C GLU A 113 -7.84 -5.54 7.71
N ALA A 114 -6.78 -4.89 8.19
CA ALA A 114 -6.88 -3.95 9.31
C ALA A 114 -7.75 -2.74 8.98
N LEU A 115 -7.64 -2.21 7.76
CA LEU A 115 -8.49 -1.11 7.29
C LEU A 115 -9.95 -1.53 7.23
N ALA A 116 -10.26 -2.69 6.65
CA ALA A 116 -11.61 -3.23 6.57
C ALA A 116 -12.22 -3.48 7.96
N ALA A 117 -11.43 -4.00 8.90
CA ALA A 117 -11.87 -4.23 10.28
C ALA A 117 -12.13 -2.92 11.04
N SER A 118 -11.28 -1.90 10.84
CA SER A 118 -11.42 -0.61 11.52
C SER A 118 -12.47 0.31 10.89
N ARG A 119 -12.90 0.03 9.67
CA ARG A 119 -13.85 0.83 8.88
C ARG A 119 -14.93 -0.06 8.25
N PRO A 120 -15.83 -0.64 9.03
CA PRO A 120 -16.89 -1.50 8.50
C PRO A 120 -17.71 -0.80 7.41
N GLY A 121 -17.89 -1.47 6.28
CA GLY A 121 -18.63 -0.93 5.14
C GLY A 121 -17.83 -0.02 4.21
N CYS A 122 -16.53 0.20 4.45
CA CYS A 122 -15.69 0.94 3.52
C CYS A 122 -15.47 0.16 2.22
N SER A 123 -15.25 0.92 1.15
CA SER A 123 -14.76 0.39 -0.13
C SER A 123 -13.23 0.55 -0.19
N ILE A 124 -12.52 -0.52 -0.53
CA ILE A 124 -11.07 -0.47 -0.69
C ILE A 124 -10.74 -0.74 -2.15
N VAL A 125 -10.02 0.20 -2.77
CA VAL A 125 -9.66 0.15 -4.19
C VAL A 125 -8.16 0.29 -4.37
N ALA A 126 -7.67 -0.10 -5.54
CA ALA A 126 -6.30 0.14 -5.98
C ALA A 126 -6.30 0.40 -7.48
N GLU A 127 -5.42 1.26 -7.95
CA GLU A 127 -5.19 1.48 -9.37
C GLU A 127 -3.91 0.79 -9.81
N CYS A 128 -3.98 0.04 -10.89
CA CYS A 128 -2.88 -0.74 -11.42
C CYS A 128 -2.75 -0.56 -12.93
N HIS A 129 -1.52 -0.40 -13.42
CA HIS A 129 -1.29 -0.41 -14.85
C HIS A 129 -1.45 -1.83 -15.41
N PRO A 130 -2.12 -2.03 -16.57
CA PRO A 130 -2.38 -3.36 -17.13
C PRO A 130 -1.13 -4.22 -17.35
N ASP A 131 0.00 -3.61 -17.67
CA ASP A 131 1.29 -4.28 -17.87
C ASP A 131 2.07 -4.54 -16.57
N ASN A 132 1.60 -4.03 -15.42
CA ASN A 132 2.21 -4.30 -14.13
C ASN A 132 1.69 -5.62 -13.54
N GLU A 133 2.13 -6.72 -14.15
CA GLU A 133 1.68 -8.05 -13.76
C GLU A 133 1.99 -8.40 -12.31
N ARG A 134 3.11 -7.90 -11.77
CA ARG A 134 3.47 -8.13 -10.35
C ARG A 134 2.45 -7.53 -9.40
N SER A 135 2.07 -6.27 -9.63
CA SER A 135 1.04 -5.60 -8.83
C SER A 135 -0.32 -6.27 -9.00
N ARG A 136 -0.69 -6.62 -10.23
CA ARG A 136 -1.94 -7.32 -10.52
C ARG A 136 -2.01 -8.68 -9.82
N ALA A 137 -0.93 -9.46 -9.88
CA ALA A 137 -0.85 -10.76 -9.22
C ALA A 137 -0.94 -10.63 -7.69
N LEU A 138 -0.26 -9.63 -7.10
CA LEU A 138 -0.36 -9.33 -5.68
C LEU A 138 -1.80 -8.99 -5.30
N LEU A 139 -2.41 -8.01 -5.98
CA LEU A 139 -3.76 -7.56 -5.69
C LEU A 139 -4.78 -8.70 -5.78
N ARG A 140 -4.73 -9.53 -6.83
CA ARG A 140 -5.60 -10.70 -6.97
C ARG A 140 -5.42 -11.70 -5.81
N ARG A 141 -4.18 -11.94 -5.42
CA ARG A 141 -3.83 -12.91 -4.35
C ARG A 141 -4.39 -12.51 -2.99
N ILE A 142 -4.60 -11.21 -2.75
CA ILE A 142 -5.20 -10.70 -1.51
C ILE A 142 -6.68 -10.37 -1.63
N GLY A 143 -7.32 -10.68 -2.77
CA GLY A 143 -8.77 -10.58 -2.92
C GLY A 143 -9.28 -9.39 -3.72
N PHE A 144 -8.41 -8.66 -4.43
CA PHE A 144 -8.88 -7.63 -5.37
C PHE A 144 -9.34 -8.26 -6.69
N VAL A 145 -10.44 -7.74 -7.20
CA VAL A 145 -10.99 -8.09 -8.51
C VAL A 145 -11.05 -6.86 -9.41
N SER A 146 -10.91 -7.05 -10.71
CA SER A 146 -11.10 -5.97 -11.68
C SER A 146 -12.56 -5.52 -11.66
N THR A 147 -12.77 -4.20 -11.62
CA THR A 147 -14.11 -3.62 -11.70
C THR A 147 -14.60 -3.48 -13.15
N GLY A 148 -13.73 -3.72 -14.13
CA GLY A 148 -14.00 -3.40 -15.54
C GLY A 148 -13.97 -1.91 -15.87
N ARG A 149 -13.68 -1.05 -14.89
CA ARG A 149 -13.64 0.41 -15.04
C ARG A 149 -12.17 0.90 -15.14
N ALA A 150 -11.98 1.98 -15.88
CA ALA A 150 -10.72 2.72 -15.84
C ALA A 150 -10.48 3.32 -14.46
N GLY A 151 -9.21 3.41 -14.06
CA GLY A 151 -8.81 4.19 -12.91
C GLY A 151 -8.93 5.70 -13.17
N LYS A 152 -8.75 6.50 -12.14
CA LYS A 152 -8.73 7.97 -12.25
C LYS A 152 -7.50 8.46 -13.02
N ARG A 153 -6.40 7.71 -12.95
CA ARG A 153 -5.15 8.02 -13.66
C ARG A 153 -5.15 7.39 -15.05
N PRO A 154 -4.64 8.10 -16.07
CA PRO A 154 -4.59 7.57 -17.43
C PRO A 154 -3.91 6.20 -17.52
N GLY A 155 -4.49 5.31 -18.32
CA GLY A 155 -3.93 3.98 -18.58
C GLY A 155 -4.00 2.99 -17.42
N ARG A 156 -4.66 3.32 -16.31
CA ARG A 156 -4.81 2.42 -15.17
C ARG A 156 -6.18 1.78 -15.12
N MET A 157 -6.22 0.56 -14.60
CA MET A 157 -7.44 -0.17 -14.30
C MET A 157 -7.77 -0.04 -12.81
N LEU A 158 -9.05 0.01 -12.48
CA LEU A 158 -9.52 0.05 -11.10
C LEU A 158 -9.78 -1.36 -10.61
N MET A 159 -9.16 -1.70 -9.49
CA MET A 159 -9.34 -2.96 -8.76
C MET A 159 -10.07 -2.67 -7.45
N ALA A 160 -11.03 -3.52 -7.09
CA ALA A 160 -11.74 -3.41 -5.81
C ALA A 160 -11.54 -4.67 -4.97
N TRP A 161 -11.26 -4.48 -3.69
CA TRP A 161 -11.13 -5.58 -2.75
C TRP A 161 -12.49 -6.16 -2.40
N ARG A 162 -12.54 -7.48 -2.31
CA ARG A 162 -13.68 -8.26 -1.87
C ARG A 162 -13.24 -9.10 -0.68
N ALA A 163 -13.87 -8.88 0.46
CA ALA A 163 -13.69 -9.77 1.59
C ALA A 163 -14.04 -11.20 1.15
N ALA A 164 -13.21 -12.18 1.54
CA ALA A 164 -13.62 -13.56 1.41
C ALA A 164 -14.96 -13.74 2.14
N PRO A 165 -15.92 -14.45 1.55
CA PRO A 165 -17.16 -14.74 2.26
C PRO A 165 -16.79 -15.43 3.57
N ALA A 166 -17.30 -14.91 4.69
CA ALA A 166 -17.16 -15.59 5.98
C ALA A 166 -17.76 -17.00 5.79
N TYR A 167 -16.94 -18.03 5.93
CA TYR A 167 -17.45 -19.40 5.99
C TYR A 167 -18.40 -19.45 7.19
N ARG A 168 -19.68 -19.44 6.93
CA ARG A 168 -20.65 -19.88 7.94
C ARG A 168 -20.39 -21.37 8.14
N ILE A 169 -19.78 -21.69 9.25
CA ILE A 169 -19.85 -23.06 9.77
C ILE A 169 -21.30 -23.18 10.23
N ASP A 170 -22.14 -23.75 9.39
CA ASP A 170 -23.44 -24.22 9.85
C ASP A 170 -23.14 -25.39 10.80
N VAL A 171 -23.16 -25.09 12.10
CA VAL A 171 -23.09 -26.10 13.14
C VAL A 171 -24.45 -26.77 13.12
N CYS A 172 -24.50 -27.99 12.58
CA CYS A 172 -25.63 -28.91 12.77
C CYS A 172 -25.76 -29.33 14.23
#